data_3597f6f38eff235e39583319237837eb
#
_entry.id   3597f6f38eff235e39583319237837eb
#
_cell.length_a   1.000
_cell.length_b   1.000
_cell.length_c   1.000
_cell.angle_alpha   90.00
_cell.angle_beta   90.00
_cell.angle_gamma   90.00
#
_symmetry.space_group_name_H-M   'P 1'
#
loop_
_entity.id
_entity.type
_entity.pdbx_description
1 polymer ?
#
loop_
_entity_poly.entity_id
_entity_poly.type
_entity_poly.pdbx_seq_one_letter_code
_entity_poly.pdbx_strand_id
1 'polypeptide(L)'
;ITMQQISNTLGSFLSGATVTRVDVDGRAYKVISQVKRDDRLSPESFQNYYLTASNGQSVPLSSVISMKLETQPTSLPRFSQLNSAEISAVPMPGTSSGDAIAWLQQQANDNLPQGYTYDFKSEARQLVQEGNALTTTFILAVVIIFLVLAIQFESIRDPMVIMISVPLAVSGALVSLNILSFFSIAGTTLNIYSQVGLITLVGLITKHGILMCEVAKEEQLNYGKTRIEAITHAAKVRLRPILMTTAAMVAGLIPLLYATGAGAVSRFSIGIVIVAGLSIGTIFTLFVLPVVYSYVATEHKPLPVFDENKTTH
;
A
#
# COMPACT_ATOMS: atom_id res chain seq x y z
N ILE A 1 30.19 -42.61 -29.54
CA ILE A 1 29.74 -41.84 -28.38
C ILE A 1 28.46 -41.13 -28.77
N THR A 2 27.39 -41.30 -27.99
CA THR A 2 26.11 -40.63 -28.20
C THR A 2 26.01 -39.35 -27.40
N MET A 3 25.20 -38.39 -27.84
CA MET A 3 24.92 -37.17 -27.11
C MET A 3 24.32 -37.46 -25.72
N GLN A 4 23.52 -38.53 -25.60
CA GLN A 4 22.96 -39.00 -24.33
C GLN A 4 24.03 -39.42 -23.32
N GLN A 5 25.07 -40.14 -23.79
CA GLN A 5 26.21 -40.54 -22.94
C GLN A 5 26.98 -39.31 -22.43
N ILE A 6 27.23 -38.35 -23.31
CA ILE A 6 27.88 -37.06 -22.93
C ILE A 6 27.06 -36.33 -21.87
N SER A 7 25.76 -36.17 -22.12
CA SER A 7 24.84 -35.48 -21.19
C SER A 7 24.74 -36.18 -19.85
N ASN A 8 24.61 -37.51 -19.84
CA ASN A 8 24.52 -38.28 -18.58
C ASN A 8 25.82 -38.22 -17.78
N THR A 9 26.97 -38.27 -18.45
CA THR A 9 28.28 -38.19 -17.79
C THR A 9 28.48 -36.79 -17.15
N LEU A 10 28.22 -35.74 -17.94
CA LEU A 10 28.30 -34.37 -17.44
C LEU A 10 27.29 -34.12 -16.31
N GLY A 11 26.06 -34.61 -16.45
CA GLY A 11 25.02 -34.52 -15.40
C GLY A 11 25.45 -35.22 -14.10
N SER A 12 26.06 -36.43 -14.21
CA SER A 12 26.55 -37.15 -13.01
C SER A 12 27.75 -36.47 -12.38
N PHE A 13 28.65 -35.89 -13.18
CA PHE A 13 29.87 -35.28 -12.64
C PHE A 13 29.64 -33.88 -12.04
N LEU A 14 28.81 -33.07 -12.63
CA LEU A 14 28.69 -31.66 -12.30
C LEU A 14 27.40 -31.31 -11.54
N SER A 15 26.25 -31.86 -11.95
CA SER A 15 24.95 -31.44 -11.41
C SER A 15 24.52 -32.22 -10.17
N GLY A 16 25.23 -33.26 -9.78
CA GLY A 16 24.82 -34.10 -8.66
C GLY A 16 23.53 -34.89 -8.94
N ALA A 17 23.39 -35.41 -10.15
CA ALA A 17 22.25 -36.24 -10.54
C ALA A 17 22.16 -37.49 -9.65
N THR A 18 20.96 -37.87 -9.25
CA THR A 18 20.74 -39.09 -8.47
C THR A 18 20.94 -40.30 -9.38
N VAL A 19 21.95 -41.11 -9.10
CA VAL A 19 22.25 -42.34 -9.87
C VAL A 19 21.31 -43.47 -9.46
N THR A 20 21.10 -43.67 -8.19
CA THR A 20 20.20 -44.70 -7.67
C THR A 20 19.73 -44.31 -6.25
N ARG A 21 18.86 -45.15 -5.70
CA ARG A 21 18.46 -45.06 -4.27
C ARG A 21 18.82 -46.38 -3.59
N VAL A 22 19.29 -46.28 -2.38
CA VAL A 22 19.63 -47.42 -1.51
C VAL A 22 18.83 -47.31 -0.23
N ASP A 23 18.23 -48.42 0.19
CA ASP A 23 17.52 -48.50 1.45
C ASP A 23 18.50 -48.94 2.54
N VAL A 24 18.65 -48.10 3.56
CA VAL A 24 19.45 -48.38 4.75
C VAL A 24 18.55 -48.18 5.97
N ASP A 25 18.40 -49.20 6.78
CA ASP A 25 17.56 -49.22 8.00
C ASP A 25 16.13 -48.68 7.76
N GLY A 26 15.51 -49.09 6.66
CA GLY A 26 14.14 -48.71 6.30
C GLY A 26 13.98 -47.27 5.81
N ARG A 27 15.07 -46.59 5.45
CA ARG A 27 15.08 -45.28 4.85
C ARG A 27 15.73 -45.27 3.46
N ALA A 28 15.08 -44.70 2.49
CA ALA A 28 15.59 -44.58 1.14
C ALA A 28 16.54 -43.36 0.98
N TYR A 29 17.81 -43.64 0.80
CA TYR A 29 18.84 -42.63 0.55
C TYR A 29 19.13 -42.51 -0.93
N LYS A 30 19.35 -41.27 -1.39
CA LYS A 30 19.78 -40.99 -2.75
C LYS A 30 21.29 -41.14 -2.87
N VAL A 31 21.75 -41.93 -3.82
CA VAL A 31 23.17 -42.02 -4.18
C VAL A 31 23.43 -40.97 -5.26
N ILE A 32 24.29 -40.03 -4.95
CA ILE A 32 24.68 -38.94 -5.85
C ILE A 32 26.16 -39.05 -6.13
N SER A 33 26.53 -39.32 -7.37
CA SER A 33 27.94 -39.29 -7.79
C SER A 33 28.33 -37.86 -8.19
N GLN A 34 29.50 -37.45 -7.79
CA GLN A 34 29.99 -36.11 -8.09
C GLN A 34 31.50 -36.08 -8.08
N VAL A 35 32.10 -35.34 -9.00
CA VAL A 35 33.54 -35.10 -9.03
C VAL A 35 33.92 -34.23 -7.82
N LYS A 36 35.13 -34.41 -7.28
CA LYS A 36 35.66 -33.60 -6.20
C LYS A 36 35.59 -32.11 -6.57
N ARG A 37 35.39 -31.28 -5.54
CA ARG A 37 35.19 -29.84 -5.76
C ARG A 37 36.34 -29.21 -6.52
N ASP A 38 37.56 -29.54 -6.18
CA ASP A 38 38.76 -28.94 -6.78
C ASP A 38 38.88 -29.23 -8.27
N ASP A 39 38.41 -30.40 -8.71
CA ASP A 39 38.44 -30.83 -10.12
C ASP A 39 37.28 -30.30 -10.96
N ARG A 40 36.38 -29.49 -10.40
CA ARG A 40 35.22 -28.90 -11.10
C ARG A 40 35.11 -27.39 -10.95
N LEU A 41 36.12 -26.72 -10.39
CA LEU A 41 36.09 -25.27 -10.15
C LEU A 41 36.43 -24.46 -11.38
N SER A 42 37.18 -25.01 -12.33
CA SER A 42 37.59 -24.28 -13.53
C SER A 42 37.18 -24.99 -14.81
N PRO A 43 36.93 -24.26 -15.90
CA PRO A 43 36.63 -24.85 -17.20
C PRO A 43 37.74 -25.74 -17.72
N GLU A 44 38.98 -25.49 -17.39
CA GLU A 44 40.14 -26.30 -17.80
C GLU A 44 40.09 -27.72 -17.25
N SER A 45 39.44 -27.94 -16.12
CA SER A 45 39.30 -29.27 -15.48
C SER A 45 38.58 -30.28 -16.39
N PHE A 46 37.79 -29.81 -17.36
CA PHE A 46 37.10 -30.71 -18.31
C PHE A 46 38.07 -31.48 -19.21
N GLN A 47 39.30 -31.04 -19.38
CA GLN A 47 40.35 -31.76 -20.12
C GLN A 47 40.70 -33.09 -19.46
N ASN A 48 40.46 -33.20 -18.15
CA ASN A 48 40.78 -34.39 -17.37
C ASN A 48 39.62 -35.40 -17.31
N TYR A 49 38.48 -35.12 -17.94
CA TYR A 49 37.34 -36.02 -17.94
C TYR A 49 37.36 -36.93 -19.17
N TYR A 50 37.00 -38.19 -18.94
CA TYR A 50 36.99 -39.23 -19.98
C TYR A 50 35.62 -39.85 -20.12
N LEU A 51 35.24 -40.14 -21.33
CA LEU A 51 34.05 -40.90 -21.70
C LEU A 51 34.44 -42.30 -22.13
N THR A 52 33.65 -43.30 -21.76
CA THR A 52 33.82 -44.66 -22.28
C THR A 52 32.99 -44.82 -23.53
N ALA A 53 33.63 -45.03 -24.67
CA ALA A 53 32.96 -45.32 -25.96
C ALA A 53 32.37 -46.73 -25.96
N SER A 54 31.46 -47.01 -26.88
CA SER A 54 30.78 -48.30 -26.98
C SER A 54 31.72 -49.50 -27.26
N ASN A 55 32.92 -49.21 -27.75
CA ASN A 55 33.99 -50.20 -27.96
C ASN A 55 34.93 -50.39 -26.75
N GLY A 56 34.60 -49.76 -25.58
CA GLY A 56 35.39 -49.85 -24.35
C GLY A 56 36.59 -48.89 -24.29
N GLN A 57 36.85 -48.09 -25.32
CA GLN A 57 37.94 -47.11 -25.28
C GLN A 57 37.60 -45.85 -24.50
N SER A 58 38.57 -45.35 -23.76
CA SER A 58 38.45 -44.05 -23.04
C SER A 58 38.79 -42.92 -23.99
N VAL A 59 37.84 -42.01 -24.18
CA VAL A 59 37.99 -40.83 -25.04
C VAL A 59 37.94 -39.57 -24.15
N PRO A 60 38.92 -38.67 -24.27
CA PRO A 60 38.89 -37.42 -23.47
C PRO A 60 37.70 -36.57 -23.88
N LEU A 61 37.01 -35.99 -22.88
CA LEU A 61 35.81 -35.20 -23.13
C LEU A 61 36.11 -33.95 -23.99
N SER A 62 37.30 -33.38 -23.86
CA SER A 62 37.78 -32.23 -24.63
C SER A 62 37.83 -32.47 -26.14
N SER A 63 37.89 -33.74 -26.58
CA SER A 63 37.90 -34.08 -28.02
C SER A 63 36.50 -34.10 -28.66
N VAL A 64 35.43 -34.17 -27.85
CA VAL A 64 34.04 -34.31 -28.31
C VAL A 64 33.14 -33.12 -27.96
N ILE A 65 33.63 -32.18 -27.10
CA ILE A 65 32.92 -30.96 -26.74
C ILE A 65 33.80 -29.72 -26.97
N SER A 66 33.15 -28.62 -27.30
CA SER A 66 33.76 -27.29 -27.27
C SER A 66 33.06 -26.45 -26.22
N MET A 67 33.82 -25.76 -25.38
CA MET A 67 33.26 -24.88 -24.35
C MET A 67 33.41 -23.44 -24.75
N LYS A 68 32.32 -22.71 -24.58
CA LYS A 68 32.29 -21.24 -24.74
C LYS A 68 31.63 -20.62 -23.52
N LEU A 69 32.31 -19.66 -22.95
CA LEU A 69 31.71 -18.84 -21.87
C LEU A 69 30.75 -17.83 -22.52
N GLU A 70 29.48 -17.95 -22.19
CA GLU A 70 28.43 -17.03 -22.65
C GLU A 70 27.61 -16.58 -21.46
N THR A 71 27.18 -15.32 -21.50
CA THR A 71 26.21 -14.81 -20.54
C THR A 71 24.84 -15.30 -20.93
N GLN A 72 24.24 -16.10 -20.07
CA GLN A 72 22.86 -16.57 -20.25
C GLN A 72 22.01 -16.18 -19.05
N PRO A 73 20.73 -15.82 -19.25
CA PRO A 73 19.83 -15.51 -18.17
C PRO A 73 19.59 -16.77 -17.31
N THR A 74 19.63 -16.62 -16.00
CA THR A 74 19.37 -17.70 -15.03
C THR A 74 17.96 -18.26 -15.11
N SER A 75 17.02 -17.44 -15.58
CA SER A 75 15.64 -17.82 -15.83
C SER A 75 15.09 -17.06 -17.04
N LEU A 76 14.17 -17.69 -17.76
CA LEU A 76 13.43 -17.06 -18.84
C LEU A 76 12.01 -16.74 -18.34
N PRO A 77 11.80 -15.56 -17.76
CA PRO A 77 10.49 -15.20 -17.26
C PRO A 77 9.48 -15.04 -18.39
N ARG A 78 8.25 -15.38 -18.09
CA ARG A 78 7.11 -15.15 -18.98
C ARG A 78 6.06 -14.32 -18.27
N PHE A 79 5.50 -13.39 -18.98
CA PHE A 79 4.40 -12.57 -18.51
C PHE A 79 3.30 -12.55 -19.58
N SER A 80 2.06 -12.81 -19.17
CA SER A 80 0.91 -12.89 -20.08
C SER A 80 1.17 -13.81 -21.30
N GLN A 81 1.84 -14.97 -21.07
CA GLN A 81 2.22 -15.98 -22.07
C GLN A 81 3.31 -15.55 -23.07
N LEU A 82 3.82 -14.32 -22.97
CA LEU A 82 4.93 -13.82 -23.77
C LEU A 82 6.25 -13.93 -23.02
N ASN A 83 7.37 -14.11 -23.74
CA ASN A 83 8.68 -13.99 -23.14
C ASN A 83 8.89 -12.55 -22.68
N SER A 84 9.41 -12.37 -21.47
CA SER A 84 9.52 -11.05 -20.86
C SER A 84 10.88 -10.85 -20.20
N ALA A 85 11.25 -9.58 -20.03
CA ALA A 85 12.31 -9.15 -19.13
C ALA A 85 11.65 -8.26 -18.05
N GLU A 86 12.00 -8.48 -16.80
CA GLU A 86 11.49 -7.68 -15.67
C GLU A 86 12.52 -6.62 -15.30
N ILE A 87 12.09 -5.37 -15.27
CA ILE A 87 12.86 -4.23 -14.79
C ILE A 87 12.24 -3.80 -13.47
N SER A 88 13.01 -3.89 -12.39
CA SER A 88 12.62 -3.41 -11.07
C SER A 88 13.45 -2.20 -10.69
N ALA A 89 12.79 -1.17 -10.14
CA ALA A 89 13.42 0.04 -9.69
C ALA A 89 12.78 0.53 -8.38
N VAL A 90 13.57 1.23 -7.59
CA VAL A 90 13.09 1.91 -6.39
C VAL A 90 13.20 3.42 -6.67
N PRO A 91 12.12 4.19 -6.56
CA PRO A 91 12.19 5.63 -6.73
C PRO A 91 13.14 6.27 -5.71
N MET A 92 13.84 7.31 -6.11
CA MET A 92 14.68 8.09 -5.21
C MET A 92 13.80 8.86 -4.20
N PRO A 93 14.32 9.15 -2.99
CA PRO A 93 13.62 9.99 -2.03
C PRO A 93 13.18 11.31 -2.67
N GLY A 94 11.92 11.68 -2.50
CA GLY A 94 11.32 12.87 -3.10
C GLY A 94 10.69 12.67 -4.48
N THR A 95 10.84 11.51 -5.12
CA THR A 95 10.16 11.16 -6.37
C THR A 95 8.94 10.28 -6.06
N SER A 96 7.78 10.63 -6.59
CA SER A 96 6.59 9.79 -6.42
C SER A 96 6.65 8.55 -7.33
N SER A 97 6.02 7.46 -6.90
CA SER A 97 5.88 6.25 -7.74
C SER A 97 5.14 6.56 -9.05
N GLY A 98 4.20 7.51 -9.02
CA GLY A 98 3.47 7.95 -10.21
C GLY A 98 4.37 8.64 -11.23
N ASP A 99 5.25 9.55 -10.78
CA ASP A 99 6.19 10.24 -11.67
C ASP A 99 7.21 9.28 -12.29
N ALA A 100 7.70 8.33 -11.48
CA ALA A 100 8.59 7.28 -11.96
C ALA A 100 7.94 6.40 -13.04
N ILE A 101 6.68 6.03 -12.84
CA ILE A 101 5.89 5.25 -13.82
C ILE A 101 5.66 6.06 -15.09
N ALA A 102 5.27 7.34 -14.97
CA ALA A 102 5.04 8.20 -16.13
C ALA A 102 6.32 8.37 -16.97
N TRP A 103 7.47 8.55 -16.30
CA TRP A 103 8.77 8.60 -16.97
C TRP A 103 9.10 7.27 -17.67
N LEU A 104 8.88 6.13 -17.00
CA LEU A 104 9.12 4.81 -17.61
C LEU A 104 8.21 4.57 -18.81
N GLN A 105 6.94 4.99 -18.76
CA GLN A 105 6.02 4.90 -19.89
C GLN A 105 6.52 5.73 -21.08
N GLN A 106 6.98 6.94 -20.83
CA GLN A 106 7.56 7.78 -21.87
C GLN A 106 8.79 7.11 -22.49
N GLN A 107 9.74 6.65 -21.67
CA GLN A 107 10.94 5.96 -22.16
C GLN A 107 10.61 4.67 -22.94
N ALA A 108 9.60 3.93 -22.51
CA ALA A 108 9.15 2.74 -23.20
C ALA A 108 8.56 3.09 -24.59
N ASN A 109 7.72 4.12 -24.66
CA ASN A 109 7.13 4.56 -25.93
C ASN A 109 8.17 5.08 -26.93
N ASP A 110 9.22 5.77 -26.42
CA ASP A 110 10.24 6.37 -27.28
C ASP A 110 11.32 5.39 -27.73
N ASN A 111 11.64 4.38 -26.94
CA ASN A 111 12.81 3.53 -27.15
C ASN A 111 12.52 2.06 -27.46
N LEU A 112 11.28 1.56 -27.25
CA LEU A 112 10.99 0.14 -27.52
C LEU A 112 10.94 -0.12 -29.02
N PRO A 113 11.68 -1.16 -29.51
CA PRO A 113 11.60 -1.58 -30.90
C PRO A 113 10.19 -2.09 -31.27
N GLN A 114 9.90 -2.10 -32.58
CA GLN A 114 8.65 -2.66 -33.07
C GLN A 114 8.52 -4.15 -32.68
N GLY A 115 7.34 -4.54 -32.21
CA GLY A 115 7.05 -5.90 -31.76
C GLY A 115 7.26 -6.12 -30.26
N TYR A 116 7.80 -5.16 -29.53
CA TYR A 116 7.87 -5.18 -28.07
C TYR A 116 6.72 -4.40 -27.48
N THR A 117 6.19 -4.91 -26.38
CA THR A 117 5.16 -4.24 -25.56
C THR A 117 5.61 -4.22 -24.12
N TYR A 118 5.12 -3.28 -23.36
CA TYR A 118 5.36 -3.23 -21.92
C TYR A 118 4.05 -3.33 -21.15
N ASP A 119 4.14 -3.87 -19.93
CA ASP A 119 3.05 -3.90 -18.97
C ASP A 119 3.64 -3.75 -17.57
N PHE A 120 2.82 -3.37 -16.63
CA PHE A 120 3.22 -3.19 -15.24
C PHE A 120 2.85 -4.41 -14.40
N LYS A 121 3.63 -4.65 -13.35
CA LYS A 121 3.43 -5.76 -12.44
C LYS A 121 3.26 -5.23 -11.01
N SER A 122 2.56 -6.00 -10.17
CA SER A 122 2.41 -5.71 -8.75
C SER A 122 1.84 -4.31 -8.47
N GLU A 123 2.46 -3.53 -7.60
CA GLU A 123 2.00 -2.22 -7.14
C GLU A 123 1.90 -1.18 -8.27
N ALA A 124 2.87 -1.20 -9.20
CA ALA A 124 2.85 -0.29 -10.35
C ALA A 124 1.63 -0.54 -11.26
N ARG A 125 1.25 -1.80 -11.46
CA ARG A 125 0.05 -2.16 -12.23
C ARG A 125 -1.22 -1.64 -11.56
N GLN A 126 -1.33 -1.82 -10.25
CA GLN A 126 -2.47 -1.32 -9.49
C GLN A 126 -2.57 0.21 -9.59
N LEU A 127 -1.44 0.91 -9.46
CA LEU A 127 -1.43 2.37 -9.54
C LEU A 127 -1.90 2.88 -10.93
N VAL A 128 -1.45 2.23 -12.01
CA VAL A 128 -1.84 2.60 -13.37
C VAL A 128 -3.32 2.27 -13.65
N GLN A 129 -3.79 1.11 -13.20
CA GLN A 129 -5.15 0.66 -13.48
C GLN A 129 -6.20 1.31 -12.59
N GLU A 130 -5.88 1.54 -11.33
CA GLU A 130 -6.84 1.95 -10.30
C GLU A 130 -6.63 3.39 -9.82
N GLY A 131 -5.48 4.03 -10.12
CA GLY A 131 -5.16 5.36 -9.61
C GLY A 131 -6.21 6.42 -9.93
N ASN A 132 -6.74 6.43 -11.15
CA ASN A 132 -7.82 7.34 -11.55
C ASN A 132 -9.16 6.98 -10.89
N ALA A 133 -9.44 5.68 -10.72
CA ALA A 133 -10.66 5.22 -10.08
C ALA A 133 -10.69 5.61 -8.59
N LEU A 134 -9.56 5.54 -7.90
CA LEU A 134 -9.45 5.95 -6.49
C LEU A 134 -9.66 7.45 -6.29
N THR A 135 -9.14 8.29 -7.19
CA THR A 135 -9.39 9.75 -7.15
C THR A 135 -10.88 10.05 -7.33
N THR A 136 -11.53 9.41 -8.32
CA THR A 136 -12.97 9.53 -8.52
C THR A 136 -13.76 9.05 -7.31
N THR A 137 -13.35 7.92 -6.73
CA THR A 137 -13.97 7.37 -5.52
C THR A 137 -13.81 8.30 -4.32
N PHE A 138 -12.66 8.95 -4.16
CA PHE A 138 -12.44 9.95 -3.10
C PHE A 138 -13.39 11.13 -3.23
N ILE A 139 -13.51 11.71 -4.44
CA ILE A 139 -14.44 12.82 -4.69
C ILE A 139 -15.88 12.38 -4.42
N LEU A 140 -16.26 11.20 -4.92
CA LEU A 140 -17.59 10.65 -4.71
C LEU A 140 -17.88 10.42 -3.22
N ALA A 141 -16.92 9.90 -2.46
CA ALA A 141 -17.05 9.71 -1.01
C ALA A 141 -17.30 11.05 -0.29
N VAL A 142 -16.55 12.09 -0.63
CA VAL A 142 -16.74 13.45 -0.08
C VAL A 142 -18.15 13.97 -0.40
N VAL A 143 -18.62 13.80 -1.65
CA VAL A 143 -19.97 14.23 -2.06
C VAL A 143 -21.06 13.45 -1.30
N ILE A 144 -20.92 12.12 -1.20
CA ILE A 144 -21.89 11.29 -0.49
C ILE A 144 -21.94 11.68 0.99
N ILE A 145 -20.79 11.87 1.64
CA ILE A 145 -20.74 12.30 3.04
C ILE A 145 -21.42 13.66 3.19
N PHE A 146 -21.16 14.61 2.31
CA PHE A 146 -21.82 15.91 2.32
C PHE A 146 -23.35 15.79 2.20
N LEU A 147 -23.84 14.97 1.25
CA LEU A 147 -25.30 14.76 1.06
C LEU A 147 -25.93 14.10 2.29
N VAL A 148 -25.30 13.09 2.86
CA VAL A 148 -25.80 12.44 4.09
C VAL A 148 -25.87 13.44 5.24
N LEU A 149 -24.84 14.27 5.41
CA LEU A 149 -24.84 15.33 6.44
C LEU A 149 -25.91 16.40 6.17
N ALA A 150 -26.13 16.78 4.91
CA ALA A 150 -27.16 17.76 4.55
C ALA A 150 -28.57 17.26 4.90
N ILE A 151 -28.83 15.97 4.67
CA ILE A 151 -30.08 15.33 5.07
C ILE A 151 -30.20 15.25 6.60
N GLN A 152 -29.12 14.87 7.31
CA GLN A 152 -29.12 14.70 8.76
C GLN A 152 -29.34 16.04 9.51
N PHE A 153 -28.73 17.11 9.02
CA PHE A 153 -28.80 18.42 9.66
C PHE A 153 -29.94 19.28 9.13
N GLU A 154 -30.65 18.86 8.08
CA GLU A 154 -31.67 19.63 7.37
C GLU A 154 -31.18 21.05 6.99
N SER A 155 -29.90 21.15 6.67
CA SER A 155 -29.19 22.38 6.39
C SER A 155 -28.08 22.13 5.39
N ILE A 156 -27.73 23.10 4.56
CA ILE A 156 -26.56 23.04 3.68
C ILE A 156 -25.33 23.67 4.36
N ARG A 157 -25.54 24.62 5.29
CA ARG A 157 -24.46 25.38 5.94
C ARG A 157 -23.72 24.53 7.00
N ASP A 158 -24.44 23.77 7.80
CA ASP A 158 -23.85 22.99 8.88
C ASP A 158 -22.94 21.86 8.35
N PRO A 159 -23.32 21.10 7.29
CA PRO A 159 -22.42 20.18 6.61
C PRO A 159 -21.14 20.84 6.06
N MET A 160 -21.26 22.05 5.49
CA MET A 160 -20.07 22.77 5.00
C MET A 160 -19.07 23.06 6.12
N VAL A 161 -19.56 23.45 7.29
CA VAL A 161 -18.71 23.67 8.48
C VAL A 161 -18.00 22.38 8.89
N ILE A 162 -18.72 21.25 8.92
CA ILE A 162 -18.14 19.95 9.27
C ILE A 162 -17.09 19.53 8.26
N MET A 163 -17.37 19.72 6.97
CA MET A 163 -16.48 19.32 5.88
C MET A 163 -15.15 20.08 5.84
N ILE A 164 -15.02 21.24 6.49
CA ILE A 164 -13.74 21.95 6.63
C ILE A 164 -12.70 21.12 7.41
N SER A 165 -13.14 20.22 8.28
CA SER A 165 -12.25 19.30 8.97
C SER A 165 -11.53 18.32 8.04
N VAL A 166 -12.13 18.01 6.88
CA VAL A 166 -11.59 17.02 5.92
C VAL A 166 -10.28 17.51 5.29
N PRO A 167 -10.21 18.68 4.61
CA PRO A 167 -8.95 19.15 4.04
C PRO A 167 -7.87 19.36 5.10
N LEU A 168 -8.22 19.74 6.32
CA LEU A 168 -7.25 19.88 7.41
C LEU A 168 -6.66 18.53 7.84
N ALA A 169 -7.49 17.49 7.94
CA ALA A 169 -7.01 16.14 8.25
C ALA A 169 -6.18 15.55 7.11
N VAL A 170 -6.62 15.73 5.87
CA VAL A 170 -5.89 15.29 4.68
C VAL A 170 -4.53 15.99 4.58
N SER A 171 -4.48 17.30 4.80
CA SER A 171 -3.21 18.03 4.81
C SER A 171 -2.28 17.53 5.92
N GLY A 172 -2.81 17.24 7.12
CA GLY A 172 -2.05 16.64 8.21
C GLY A 172 -1.45 15.28 7.85
N ALA A 173 -2.23 14.42 7.19
CA ALA A 173 -1.75 13.13 6.70
C ALA A 173 -0.65 13.28 5.64
N LEU A 174 -0.85 14.15 4.64
CA LEU A 174 0.11 14.38 3.57
C LEU A 174 1.41 15.01 4.07
N VAL A 175 1.33 15.98 4.98
CA VAL A 175 2.52 16.57 5.61
C VAL A 175 3.31 15.51 6.38
N SER A 176 2.63 14.64 7.11
CA SER A 176 3.29 13.56 7.84
C SER A 176 3.96 12.54 6.91
N LEU A 177 3.31 12.16 5.80
CA LEU A 177 3.91 11.31 4.77
C LEU A 177 5.17 11.96 4.18
N ASN A 178 5.11 13.26 3.89
CA ASN A 178 6.23 14.01 3.31
C ASN A 178 7.43 14.07 4.27
N ILE A 179 7.17 14.37 5.55
CA ILE A 179 8.21 14.37 6.57
C ILE A 179 8.87 12.99 6.72
N LEU A 180 8.08 11.92 6.77
CA LEU A 180 8.61 10.57 6.89
C LEU A 180 9.36 10.12 5.61
N SER A 181 8.90 10.55 4.43
CA SER A 181 9.60 10.32 3.17
C SER A 181 10.98 10.96 3.14
N PHE A 182 11.14 12.14 3.75
CA PHE A 182 12.44 12.78 3.90
C PHE A 182 13.43 11.92 4.70
N PHE A 183 12.94 11.13 5.65
CA PHE A 183 13.76 10.16 6.39
C PHE A 183 13.90 8.81 5.68
N SER A 184 13.51 8.70 4.42
CA SER A 184 13.61 7.48 3.60
C SER A 184 12.92 6.25 4.19
N ILE A 185 11.82 6.45 4.93
CA ILE A 185 11.03 5.36 5.51
C ILE A 185 10.17 4.73 4.39
N ALA A 186 10.25 3.42 4.23
CA ALA A 186 9.48 2.70 3.22
C ALA A 186 7.96 2.83 3.46
N GLY A 187 7.19 2.97 2.39
CA GLY A 187 5.72 3.07 2.46
C GLY A 187 5.17 4.46 2.76
N THR A 188 6.00 5.50 2.73
CA THR A 188 5.59 6.89 2.96
C THR A 188 5.30 7.68 1.67
N THR A 189 5.45 7.05 0.52
CA THR A 189 5.04 7.62 -0.77
C THR A 189 3.53 7.51 -0.98
N LEU A 190 3.00 8.40 -1.81
CA LEU A 190 1.58 8.34 -2.18
C LEU A 190 1.35 7.12 -3.08
N ASN A 191 0.76 6.08 -2.51
CA ASN A 191 0.45 4.82 -3.16
C ASN A 191 -1.04 4.47 -2.98
N ILE A 192 -1.51 3.38 -3.57
CA ILE A 192 -2.91 2.93 -3.44
C ILE A 192 -3.34 2.78 -1.98
N TYR A 193 -2.46 2.23 -1.15
CA TYR A 193 -2.78 1.98 0.25
C TYR A 193 -2.91 3.28 1.05
N SER A 194 -2.07 4.28 0.78
CA SER A 194 -2.20 5.61 1.38
C SER A 194 -3.47 6.31 0.90
N GLN A 195 -3.89 6.14 -0.35
CA GLN A 195 -5.15 6.69 -0.88
C GLN A 195 -6.38 6.05 -0.21
N VAL A 196 -6.39 4.72 -0.02
CA VAL A 196 -7.42 4.02 0.77
C VAL A 196 -7.45 4.54 2.20
N GLY A 197 -6.27 4.77 2.80
CA GLY A 197 -6.14 5.40 4.12
C GLY A 197 -6.78 6.79 4.16
N LEU A 198 -6.56 7.63 3.13
CA LEU A 198 -7.18 8.96 3.02
C LEU A 198 -8.71 8.89 2.91
N ILE A 199 -9.26 7.99 2.11
CA ILE A 199 -10.72 7.79 2.00
C ILE A 199 -11.30 7.40 3.37
N THR A 200 -10.66 6.48 4.05
CA THR A 200 -11.07 6.05 5.40
C THR A 200 -10.98 7.20 6.41
N LEU A 201 -9.92 8.01 6.34
CA LEU A 201 -9.71 9.17 7.20
C LEU A 201 -10.85 10.18 7.09
N VAL A 202 -11.36 10.45 5.88
CA VAL A 202 -12.50 11.37 5.67
C VAL A 202 -13.70 10.96 6.51
N GLY A 203 -14.05 9.66 6.48
CA GLY A 203 -15.17 9.14 7.29
C GLY A 203 -14.92 9.20 8.81
N LEU A 204 -13.67 9.00 9.24
CA LEU A 204 -13.34 9.04 10.67
C LEU A 204 -13.33 10.45 11.24
N ILE A 205 -12.80 11.43 10.50
CA ILE A 205 -12.66 12.80 11.01
C ILE A 205 -14.01 13.56 11.03
N THR A 206 -14.89 13.31 10.05
CA THR A 206 -16.21 13.94 10.00
C THR A 206 -17.05 13.63 11.23
N LYS A 207 -16.87 12.43 11.82
CA LYS A 207 -17.54 12.05 13.08
C LYS A 207 -17.33 13.06 14.20
N HIS A 208 -16.13 13.62 14.33
CA HIS A 208 -15.83 14.60 15.39
C HIS A 208 -16.59 15.91 15.16
N GLY A 209 -16.66 16.36 13.91
CA GLY A 209 -17.45 17.53 13.53
C GLY A 209 -18.93 17.33 13.76
N ILE A 210 -19.47 16.17 13.38
CA ILE A 210 -20.89 15.81 13.60
C ILE A 210 -21.24 15.92 15.08
N LEU A 211 -20.50 15.22 15.95
CA LEU A 211 -20.76 15.19 17.39
C LEU A 211 -20.73 16.58 18.04
N MET A 212 -19.88 17.48 17.55
CA MET A 212 -19.80 18.83 18.08
C MET A 212 -20.94 19.72 17.58
N CYS A 213 -21.22 19.68 16.27
CA CYS A 213 -22.28 20.49 15.66
C CYS A 213 -23.67 20.05 16.12
N GLU A 214 -23.90 18.74 16.32
CA GLU A 214 -25.16 18.20 16.82
C GLU A 214 -25.49 18.74 18.22
N VAL A 215 -24.53 18.71 19.15
CA VAL A 215 -24.73 19.29 20.48
C VAL A 215 -24.93 20.82 20.41
N ALA A 216 -24.20 21.51 19.53
CA ALA A 216 -24.40 22.95 19.36
C ALA A 216 -25.80 23.28 18.80
N LYS A 217 -26.32 22.47 17.87
CA LYS A 217 -27.70 22.60 17.36
C LYS A 217 -28.72 22.33 18.46
N GLU A 218 -28.53 21.27 19.25
CA GLU A 218 -29.41 20.92 20.37
C GLU A 218 -29.44 22.03 21.42
N GLU A 219 -28.29 22.62 21.77
CA GLU A 219 -28.21 23.73 22.71
C GLU A 219 -28.94 25.00 22.22
N GLN A 220 -28.92 25.29 20.93
CA GLN A 220 -29.70 26.39 20.35
C GLN A 220 -31.21 26.12 20.40
N LEU A 221 -31.65 24.90 20.04
CA LEU A 221 -33.05 24.52 19.97
C LEU A 221 -33.72 24.42 21.35
N ASN A 222 -33.03 23.77 22.32
CA ASN A 222 -33.62 23.45 23.62
C ASN A 222 -33.44 24.58 24.64
N TYR A 223 -32.30 25.30 24.56
CA TYR A 223 -31.97 26.32 25.57
C TYR A 223 -31.91 27.75 25.02
N GLY A 224 -32.18 27.94 23.73
CA GLY A 224 -32.19 29.25 23.10
C GLY A 224 -30.87 30.00 23.14
N LYS A 225 -29.72 29.27 23.26
CA LYS A 225 -28.38 29.87 23.30
C LYS A 225 -28.00 30.48 21.95
N THR A 226 -27.20 31.50 21.99
CA THR A 226 -26.58 32.06 20.78
C THR A 226 -25.62 31.04 20.14
N ARG A 227 -25.33 31.18 18.86
CA ARG A 227 -24.39 30.29 18.12
C ARG A 227 -23.03 30.16 18.84
N ILE A 228 -22.49 31.29 19.36
CA ILE A 228 -21.20 31.33 20.05
C ILE A 228 -21.26 30.59 21.38
N GLU A 229 -22.29 30.83 22.17
CA GLU A 229 -22.48 30.14 23.45
C GLU A 229 -22.72 28.64 23.28
N ALA A 230 -23.53 28.26 22.28
CA ALA A 230 -23.86 26.88 21.98
C ALA A 230 -22.63 26.09 21.57
N ILE A 231 -21.83 26.60 20.61
CA ILE A 231 -20.63 25.89 20.13
C ILE A 231 -19.52 25.87 21.20
N THR A 232 -19.41 26.94 22.02
CA THR A 232 -18.45 26.98 23.14
C THR A 232 -18.80 25.92 24.20
N HIS A 233 -20.09 25.78 24.49
CA HIS A 233 -20.58 24.74 25.41
C HIS A 233 -20.39 23.35 24.83
N ALA A 234 -20.75 23.12 23.54
CA ALA A 234 -20.54 21.89 22.84
C ALA A 234 -19.06 21.46 22.81
N ALA A 235 -18.15 22.40 22.53
CA ALA A 235 -16.72 22.14 22.53
C ALA A 235 -16.22 21.70 23.92
N LYS A 236 -16.67 22.33 24.99
CA LYS A 236 -16.31 21.93 26.36
C LYS A 236 -16.82 20.55 26.74
N VAL A 237 -18.08 20.25 26.45
CA VAL A 237 -18.70 18.94 26.75
C VAL A 237 -18.11 17.80 25.93
N ARG A 238 -17.87 18.05 24.66
CA ARG A 238 -17.38 17.02 23.71
C ARG A 238 -15.86 16.87 23.65
N LEU A 239 -15.09 17.76 24.26
CA LEU A 239 -13.61 17.70 24.24
C LEU A 239 -13.10 16.34 24.74
N ARG A 240 -13.53 15.92 25.93
CA ARG A 240 -13.08 14.66 26.55
C ARG A 240 -13.51 13.42 25.73
N PRO A 241 -14.78 13.24 25.32
CA PRO A 241 -15.20 12.14 24.47
C PRO A 241 -14.45 12.07 23.12
N ILE A 242 -14.21 13.22 22.45
CA ILE A 242 -13.48 13.26 21.19
C ILE A 242 -12.04 12.80 21.39
N LEU A 243 -11.34 13.32 22.39
CA LEU A 243 -9.95 12.92 22.68
C LEU A 243 -9.86 11.44 23.06
N MET A 244 -10.80 10.91 23.85
CA MET A 244 -10.83 9.48 24.22
C MET A 244 -11.04 8.58 22.99
N THR A 245 -11.99 8.92 22.11
CA THR A 245 -12.24 8.13 20.89
C THR A 245 -11.09 8.22 19.92
N THR A 246 -10.46 9.38 19.76
CA THR A 246 -9.26 9.52 18.92
C THR A 246 -8.11 8.70 19.48
N ALA A 247 -7.83 8.79 20.78
CA ALA A 247 -6.77 8.01 21.42
C ALA A 247 -7.01 6.50 21.26
N ALA A 248 -8.26 6.04 21.44
CA ALA A 248 -8.62 4.63 21.25
C ALA A 248 -8.42 4.17 19.80
N MET A 249 -8.82 4.97 18.81
CA MET A 249 -8.63 4.67 17.39
C MET A 249 -7.15 4.65 17.03
N VAL A 250 -6.37 5.65 17.46
CA VAL A 250 -4.92 5.71 17.24
C VAL A 250 -4.24 4.51 17.88
N ALA A 251 -4.55 4.18 19.13
CA ALA A 251 -3.98 3.01 19.80
C ALA A 251 -4.32 1.70 19.09
N GLY A 252 -5.56 1.56 18.57
CA GLY A 252 -5.98 0.41 17.78
C GLY A 252 -5.23 0.25 16.45
N LEU A 253 -4.69 1.34 15.90
CA LEU A 253 -3.94 1.34 14.65
C LEU A 253 -2.41 1.19 14.85
N ILE A 254 -1.90 1.31 16.07
CA ILE A 254 -0.47 1.12 16.40
C ILE A 254 0.08 -0.21 15.84
N PRO A 255 -0.61 -1.36 15.95
CA PRO A 255 -0.11 -2.62 15.41
C PRO A 255 0.16 -2.58 13.90
N LEU A 256 -0.55 -1.75 13.13
CA LEU A 256 -0.31 -1.60 11.69
C LEU A 256 1.02 -0.90 11.41
N LEU A 257 1.47 -0.01 12.29
CA LEU A 257 2.74 0.72 12.15
C LEU A 257 3.96 -0.15 12.42
N TYR A 258 3.79 -1.19 13.23
CA TYR A 258 4.86 -2.14 13.58
C TYR A 258 4.71 -3.49 12.88
N ALA A 259 3.86 -3.58 11.85
CA ALA A 259 3.64 -4.82 11.12
C ALA A 259 4.93 -5.30 10.44
N THR A 260 5.20 -6.61 10.52
CA THR A 260 6.35 -7.27 9.88
C THR A 260 5.88 -8.34 8.89
N GLY A 261 6.78 -8.78 8.01
CA GLY A 261 6.49 -9.83 7.04
C GLY A 261 5.81 -9.33 5.77
N ALA A 262 5.19 -10.24 5.02
CA ALA A 262 4.55 -9.93 3.74
C ALA A 262 3.44 -8.88 3.91
N GLY A 263 3.44 -7.85 3.06
CA GLY A 263 2.49 -6.74 3.11
C GLY A 263 2.69 -5.75 4.28
N ALA A 264 3.81 -5.77 4.97
CA ALA A 264 4.11 -4.84 6.06
C ALA A 264 4.08 -3.38 5.60
N VAL A 265 4.69 -3.08 4.44
CA VAL A 265 4.72 -1.74 3.86
C VAL A 265 3.31 -1.22 3.55
N SER A 266 2.44 -2.05 2.99
CA SER A 266 1.06 -1.69 2.68
C SER A 266 0.25 -1.36 3.95
N ARG A 267 0.38 -2.18 4.99
CA ARG A 267 -0.25 -1.94 6.30
C ARG A 267 0.27 -0.68 6.96
N PHE A 268 1.57 -0.46 6.91
CA PHE A 268 2.20 0.75 7.41
C PHE A 268 1.67 2.00 6.69
N SER A 269 1.57 1.97 5.34
CA SER A 269 1.05 3.08 4.54
C SER A 269 -0.37 3.48 4.93
N ILE A 270 -1.27 2.51 5.12
CA ILE A 270 -2.64 2.76 5.60
C ILE A 270 -2.61 3.32 7.03
N GLY A 271 -1.86 2.65 7.92
CA GLY A 271 -1.80 2.99 9.33
C GLY A 271 -1.30 4.41 9.58
N ILE A 272 -0.20 4.79 8.95
CA ILE A 272 0.41 6.11 9.15
C ILE A 272 -0.47 7.25 8.67
N VAL A 273 -1.14 7.09 7.53
CA VAL A 273 -2.07 8.09 6.98
C VAL A 273 -3.23 8.34 7.95
N ILE A 274 -3.83 7.25 8.46
CA ILE A 274 -4.96 7.38 9.37
C ILE A 274 -4.51 7.92 10.73
N VAL A 275 -3.44 7.40 11.31
CA VAL A 275 -2.93 7.83 12.63
C VAL A 275 -2.53 9.30 12.60
N ALA A 276 -1.71 9.71 11.64
CA ALA A 276 -1.24 11.07 11.53
C ALA A 276 -2.39 12.03 11.16
N GLY A 277 -3.19 11.68 10.15
CA GLY A 277 -4.32 12.49 9.71
C GLY A 277 -5.37 12.66 10.80
N LEU A 278 -5.69 11.58 11.53
CA LEU A 278 -6.65 11.64 12.63
C LEU A 278 -6.11 12.46 13.80
N SER A 279 -4.86 12.28 14.20
CA SER A 279 -4.24 13.01 15.31
C SER A 279 -4.18 14.50 15.04
N ILE A 280 -3.60 14.89 13.90
CA ILE A 280 -3.46 16.28 13.48
C ILE A 280 -4.84 16.88 13.19
N GLY A 281 -5.68 16.15 12.43
CA GLY A 281 -7.03 16.57 12.08
C GLY A 281 -7.91 16.79 13.29
N THR A 282 -7.81 15.96 14.35
CA THR A 282 -8.57 16.16 15.58
C THR A 282 -8.17 17.44 16.29
N ILE A 283 -6.85 17.73 16.37
CA ILE A 283 -6.38 18.98 16.96
C ILE A 283 -6.95 20.18 16.20
N PHE A 284 -6.82 20.18 14.88
CA PHE A 284 -7.38 21.26 14.05
C PHE A 284 -8.90 21.37 14.18
N THR A 285 -9.62 20.24 14.17
CA THR A 285 -11.08 20.23 14.31
C THR A 285 -11.52 20.84 15.64
N LEU A 286 -10.83 20.54 16.73
CA LEU A 286 -11.16 21.10 18.05
C LEU A 286 -11.01 22.62 18.12
N PHE A 287 -10.08 23.21 17.38
CA PHE A 287 -9.85 24.67 17.39
C PHE A 287 -10.52 25.39 16.23
N VAL A 288 -10.44 24.86 15.03
CA VAL A 288 -10.92 25.53 13.80
C VAL A 288 -12.43 25.43 13.67
N LEU A 289 -13.00 24.24 13.93
CA LEU A 289 -14.43 24.02 13.74
C LEU A 289 -15.31 24.94 14.59
N PRO A 290 -15.04 25.18 15.90
CA PRO A 290 -15.83 26.14 16.67
C PRO A 290 -15.79 27.56 16.11
N VAL A 291 -14.63 27.99 15.61
CA VAL A 291 -14.46 29.32 15.01
C VAL A 291 -15.30 29.40 13.73
N VAL A 292 -15.17 28.43 12.83
CA VAL A 292 -15.94 28.44 11.57
C VAL A 292 -17.44 28.33 11.83
N TYR A 293 -17.84 27.48 12.79
CA TYR A 293 -19.24 27.37 13.20
C TYR A 293 -19.83 28.70 13.65
N SER A 294 -19.10 29.49 14.44
CA SER A 294 -19.57 30.79 14.91
C SER A 294 -19.86 31.80 13.80
N TYR A 295 -19.18 31.67 12.62
CA TYR A 295 -19.37 32.58 11.49
C TYR A 295 -20.37 32.08 10.45
N VAL A 296 -20.38 30.78 10.16
CA VAL A 296 -21.05 30.19 8.98
C VAL A 296 -22.32 29.42 9.34
N ALA A 297 -22.38 28.77 10.53
CA ALA A 297 -23.46 27.88 10.88
C ALA A 297 -24.83 28.55 10.88
N THR A 298 -25.88 27.75 10.67
CA THR A 298 -27.26 28.20 10.69
C THR A 298 -27.68 28.58 12.13
N GLU A 299 -28.40 29.69 12.29
CA GLU A 299 -28.98 30.07 13.54
C GLU A 299 -30.33 29.38 13.71
N HIS A 300 -30.44 28.51 14.73
CA HIS A 300 -31.65 27.77 15.02
C HIS A 300 -32.46 28.51 16.06
N LYS A 301 -33.74 28.76 15.78
CA LYS A 301 -34.64 29.39 16.76
C LYS A 301 -35.10 28.34 17.77
N PRO A 302 -35.25 28.70 19.05
CA PRO A 302 -35.72 27.79 20.08
C PRO A 302 -37.12 27.24 19.72
N LEU A 303 -37.30 25.97 20.05
CA LEU A 303 -38.60 25.33 19.88
C LEU A 303 -39.63 26.06 20.77
N PRO A 304 -40.89 26.31 20.30
CA PRO A 304 -41.92 26.89 21.14
C PRO A 304 -42.15 25.96 22.32
N VAL A 305 -42.07 26.50 23.54
CA VAL A 305 -42.44 25.77 24.74
C VAL A 305 -43.95 25.49 24.64
N PHE A 306 -44.31 24.24 24.51
CA PHE A 306 -45.72 23.81 24.61
C PHE A 306 -46.13 24.00 26.06
N ASP A 307 -46.88 25.09 26.33
CA ASP A 307 -47.50 25.37 27.61
C ASP A 307 -48.69 24.39 27.74
N GLU A 308 -48.51 23.28 28.45
CA GLU A 308 -49.52 22.27 28.73
C GLU A 308 -50.77 22.83 29.44
N ASN A 309 -50.68 24.06 29.97
CA ASN A 309 -51.74 24.73 30.71
C ASN A 309 -52.74 25.50 29.83
N LYS A 310 -52.63 25.51 28.50
CA LYS A 310 -53.59 26.22 27.60
C LYS A 310 -54.67 25.37 27.00
N THR A 311 -54.82 24.11 27.38
CA THR A 311 -55.89 23.21 26.86
C THR A 311 -56.97 22.92 27.88
N THR A 312 -57.20 23.79 28.88
CA THR A 312 -58.40 23.73 29.71
C THR A 312 -59.12 25.06 29.67
N HIS A 313 -59.85 25.29 28.58
CA HIS A 313 -61.10 26.10 28.58
C HIS A 313 -61.99 25.66 27.46
#